data_e52abac114343f2ff4b48cc12538f84e
#
_entry.id   e52abac114343f2ff4b48cc12538f84e
#
_cell.length_a   1.000
_cell.length_b   1.000
_cell.length_c   1.000
_cell.angle_alpha   90.00
_cell.angle_beta   90.00
_cell.angle_gamma   90.00
#
_symmetry.space_group_name_H-M   'P 1'
#
loop_
_entity.id
_entity.type
_entity.pdbx_description
1 polymer ?
#
loop_
_entity_poly.entity_id
_entity_poly.type
_entity_poly.pdbx_seq_one_letter_code
_entity_poly.pdbx_strand_id
1 'polypeptide(L)'
;MEEDARKKMGAITPTGAAASYLTTGRGRALGNGHGLTEKVAPWGRPIAKWTPLFGEEAKPKLEAIHQRLAEKYGEARASRMTQSSRNMVIFPNLVINDIMAVTVRTFEPVSPSEMRVTAWQLAPVNESPDLRAARLDNFLTFLGPGGFATPDDVEALESCQEGFAATEVEWSDISRGMSYEEPRPLDELQMRSWWRRWRELMADRVPAIAR
;
A
#
# COMPACT_ATOMS: atom_id res chain seq x y z
N MET A 1 -12.29 24.75 -1.15
CA MET A 1 -11.32 23.66 -0.93
C MET A 1 -11.99 22.34 -0.53
N GLU A 2 -12.83 22.30 0.49
CA GLU A 2 -13.48 21.05 0.95
C GLU A 2 -14.47 20.44 -0.06
N GLU A 3 -15.25 21.25 -0.75
CA GLU A 3 -16.23 20.80 -1.73
C GLU A 3 -15.59 20.25 -3.01
N ASP A 4 -14.47 20.84 -3.42
CA ASP A 4 -13.69 20.38 -4.58
C ASP A 4 -12.95 19.06 -4.30
N ALA A 5 -12.45 18.89 -3.07
CA ALA A 5 -11.86 17.63 -2.60
C ALA A 5 -12.91 16.51 -2.52
N ARG A 6 -14.12 16.79 -2.00
CA ARG A 6 -15.23 15.82 -1.97
C ARG A 6 -15.72 15.44 -3.37
N LYS A 7 -15.76 16.38 -4.30
CA LYS A 7 -16.15 16.13 -5.69
C LYS A 7 -15.10 15.28 -6.42
N LYS A 8 -13.82 15.55 -6.19
CA LYS A 8 -12.69 14.74 -6.67
C LYS A 8 -12.75 13.33 -6.08
N MET A 9 -13.09 13.19 -4.80
CA MET A 9 -13.22 11.89 -4.12
C MET A 9 -14.44 11.09 -4.61
N GLY A 10 -15.58 11.74 -4.84
CA GLY A 10 -16.76 11.08 -5.43
C GLY A 10 -16.48 10.50 -6.83
N ALA A 11 -15.54 11.09 -7.57
CA ALA A 11 -15.09 10.56 -8.85
C ALA A 11 -14.14 9.34 -8.71
N ILE A 12 -13.52 9.14 -7.53
CA ILE A 12 -12.60 8.02 -7.27
C ILE A 12 -13.33 6.77 -6.76
N THR A 13 -14.46 6.93 -6.08
CA THR A 13 -15.26 5.83 -5.52
C THR A 13 -16.59 5.70 -6.27
N PRO A 14 -16.64 5.03 -7.42
CA PRO A 14 -17.92 4.68 -8.02
C PRO A 14 -18.67 3.78 -7.04
N THR A 15 -19.86 4.19 -6.64
CA THR A 15 -20.81 3.37 -5.89
C THR A 15 -21.03 2.05 -6.62
N GLY A 16 -20.64 0.94 -6.01
CA GLY A 16 -20.70 -0.43 -6.59
C GLY A 16 -19.35 -1.03 -6.97
N ALA A 17 -18.30 -0.25 -7.25
CA ALA A 17 -16.96 -0.76 -7.54
C ALA A 17 -16.18 -1.16 -6.27
N ALA A 18 -16.60 -0.70 -5.09
CA ALA A 18 -15.89 -0.95 -3.84
C ALA A 18 -15.79 -2.46 -3.51
N ALA A 19 -16.87 -3.23 -3.72
CA ALA A 19 -16.85 -4.66 -3.44
C ALA A 19 -15.92 -5.43 -4.40
N SER A 20 -15.94 -5.08 -5.68
CA SER A 20 -15.04 -5.68 -6.69
C SER A 20 -13.57 -5.31 -6.42
N TYR A 21 -13.28 -4.07 -6.01
CA TYR A 21 -11.96 -3.61 -5.64
C TYR A 21 -11.34 -4.40 -4.48
N LEU A 22 -12.15 -4.74 -3.48
CA LEU A 22 -11.69 -5.50 -2.30
C LEU A 22 -11.36 -6.96 -2.63
N THR A 23 -11.90 -7.50 -3.70
CA THR A 23 -11.75 -8.91 -4.07
C THR A 23 -10.87 -9.15 -5.29
N THR A 24 -10.65 -8.13 -6.15
CA THR A 24 -9.84 -8.28 -7.35
C THR A 24 -8.37 -8.09 -7.07
N GLY A 25 -7.61 -9.17 -7.15
CA GLY A 25 -6.18 -9.20 -6.87
C GLY A 25 -5.80 -10.37 -5.98
N ARG A 26 -4.63 -10.30 -5.36
CA ARG A 26 -4.10 -11.39 -4.53
C ARG A 26 -3.17 -10.91 -3.43
N GLY A 27 -3.14 -11.66 -2.32
CA GLY A 27 -2.09 -11.62 -1.33
C GLY A 27 -1.01 -12.66 -1.63
N ARG A 28 0.24 -12.37 -1.35
CA ARG A 28 1.37 -13.30 -1.51
C ARG A 28 2.33 -13.21 -0.34
N ALA A 29 2.73 -14.35 0.18
CA ALA A 29 3.94 -14.49 0.99
C ALA A 29 5.14 -14.66 0.06
N LEU A 30 6.18 -13.86 0.24
CA LEU A 30 7.37 -13.86 -0.61
C LEU A 30 8.56 -14.60 0.04
N GLY A 31 8.34 -15.24 1.19
CA GLY A 31 9.39 -15.85 2.01
C GLY A 31 10.03 -14.85 2.98
N ASN A 32 10.74 -15.36 3.98
CA ASN A 32 11.50 -14.60 4.97
C ASN A 32 10.72 -13.44 5.65
N GLY A 33 9.41 -13.58 5.82
CA GLY A 33 8.56 -12.55 6.40
C GLY A 33 8.11 -11.46 5.44
N HIS A 34 8.56 -11.48 4.19
CA HIS A 34 8.13 -10.53 3.18
C HIS A 34 6.74 -10.87 2.66
N GLY A 35 5.96 -9.85 2.36
CA GLY A 35 4.59 -10.01 1.87
C GLY A 35 4.22 -8.95 0.83
N LEU A 36 3.27 -9.29 -0.03
CA LEU A 36 2.76 -8.44 -1.10
C LEU A 36 1.25 -8.55 -1.18
N THR A 37 0.60 -7.39 -1.24
CA THR A 37 -0.77 -7.25 -1.73
C THR A 37 -0.73 -6.61 -3.09
N GLU A 38 -1.30 -7.28 -4.09
CA GLU A 38 -1.47 -6.77 -5.45
C GLU A 38 -2.94 -6.71 -5.79
N LYS A 39 -3.43 -5.56 -6.27
CA LYS A 39 -4.83 -5.38 -6.62
C LYS A 39 -4.98 -4.41 -7.79
N VAL A 40 -6.00 -4.62 -8.60
CA VAL A 40 -6.40 -3.65 -9.62
C VAL A 40 -7.22 -2.57 -8.92
N ALA A 41 -6.66 -1.37 -8.83
CA ALA A 41 -7.27 -0.27 -8.12
C ALA A 41 -7.99 0.69 -9.07
N PRO A 42 -9.06 1.34 -8.63
CA PRO A 42 -9.71 2.42 -9.39
C PRO A 42 -8.86 3.69 -9.43
N TRP A 43 -7.90 3.81 -8.52
CA TRP A 43 -7.01 4.97 -8.43
C TRP A 43 -6.15 5.10 -9.68
N GLY A 44 -5.96 6.31 -10.13
CA GLY A 44 -4.97 6.62 -11.14
C GLY A 44 -3.54 6.39 -10.62
N ARG A 45 -2.63 6.24 -11.56
CA ARG A 45 -1.20 6.15 -11.28
C ARG A 45 -0.49 7.21 -12.11
N PRO A 46 0.14 8.21 -11.50
CA PRO A 46 0.80 9.30 -12.23
C PRO A 46 1.84 8.84 -13.23
N ILE A 47 2.30 7.59 -13.09
CA ILE A 47 3.31 7.02 -13.99
C ILE A 47 2.70 6.49 -15.29
N ALA A 48 1.47 5.93 -15.25
CA ALA A 48 0.95 5.26 -16.44
C ALA A 48 -0.57 4.94 -16.46
N LYS A 49 -1.32 5.37 -15.47
CA LYS A 49 -2.77 5.18 -15.43
C LYS A 49 -3.47 6.49 -15.15
N TRP A 50 -4.14 7.00 -16.18
CA TRP A 50 -4.92 8.21 -16.04
C TRP A 50 -6.15 8.04 -15.16
N THR A 51 -6.50 9.11 -14.50
CA THR A 51 -7.76 9.31 -13.77
C THR A 51 -8.17 10.79 -13.93
N PRO A 52 -9.45 11.15 -13.83
CA PRO A 52 -9.91 12.53 -13.87
C PRO A 52 -9.19 13.49 -12.90
N LEU A 53 -8.62 12.97 -11.80
CA LEU A 53 -7.82 13.75 -10.85
C LEU A 53 -6.57 14.40 -11.47
N PHE A 54 -6.01 13.82 -12.52
CA PHE A 54 -4.82 14.35 -13.19
C PHE A 54 -5.13 15.39 -14.28
N GLY A 55 -6.44 15.65 -14.51
CA GLY A 55 -6.88 16.50 -15.62
C GLY A 55 -6.79 15.83 -16.98
N GLU A 56 -7.59 16.32 -17.94
CA GLU A 56 -7.63 15.75 -19.31
C GLU A 56 -6.31 15.92 -20.06
N GLU A 57 -5.54 16.95 -19.74
CA GLU A 57 -4.25 17.24 -20.39
C GLU A 57 -3.18 16.19 -20.10
N ALA A 58 -3.27 15.51 -18.94
CA ALA A 58 -2.35 14.45 -18.57
C ALA A 58 -2.64 13.12 -19.29
N LYS A 59 -3.87 12.92 -19.79
CA LYS A 59 -4.31 11.66 -20.38
C LYS A 59 -3.43 11.16 -21.52
N PRO A 60 -3.21 11.95 -22.61
CA PRO A 60 -2.38 11.49 -23.71
C PRO A 60 -0.93 11.19 -23.30
N LYS A 61 -0.40 11.89 -22.30
CA LYS A 61 0.96 11.67 -21.78
C LYS A 61 1.08 10.35 -21.03
N LEU A 62 0.08 10.03 -20.21
CA LEU A 62 0.03 8.78 -19.47
C LEU A 62 -0.23 7.57 -20.38
N GLU A 63 -1.07 7.73 -21.39
CA GLU A 63 -1.30 6.71 -22.44
C GLU A 63 -0.03 6.45 -23.23
N ALA A 64 0.73 7.49 -23.59
CA ALA A 64 2.01 7.33 -24.25
C ALA A 64 3.07 6.61 -23.40
N ILE A 65 3.03 6.78 -22.08
CA ILE A 65 3.89 6.00 -21.16
C ILE A 65 3.49 4.52 -21.20
N HIS A 66 2.19 4.20 -21.13
CA HIS A 66 1.70 2.83 -21.23
C HIS A 66 2.13 2.17 -22.54
N GLN A 67 1.95 2.86 -23.67
CA GLN A 67 2.35 2.36 -25.00
C GLN A 67 3.85 2.03 -25.06
N ARG A 68 4.73 2.92 -24.59
CA ARG A 68 6.18 2.64 -24.52
C ARG A 68 6.53 1.42 -23.65
N LEU A 69 5.79 1.23 -22.56
CA LEU A 69 5.97 0.06 -21.71
C LEU A 69 5.50 -1.22 -22.41
N ALA A 70 4.39 -1.14 -23.17
CA ALA A 70 3.87 -2.27 -23.94
C ALA A 70 4.81 -2.67 -25.06
N GLU A 71 5.36 -1.72 -25.80
CA GLU A 71 6.38 -1.94 -26.83
C GLU A 71 7.63 -2.61 -26.24
N LYS A 72 8.08 -2.17 -25.08
CA LYS A 72 9.32 -2.67 -24.46
C LYS A 72 9.17 -4.02 -23.75
N TYR A 73 8.04 -4.29 -23.11
CA TYR A 73 7.87 -5.41 -22.20
C TYR A 73 6.71 -6.34 -22.57
N GLY A 74 5.95 -6.02 -23.62
CA GLY A 74 4.72 -6.69 -23.99
C GLY A 74 3.51 -6.21 -23.19
N GLU A 75 2.32 -6.27 -23.78
CA GLU A 75 1.07 -5.73 -23.23
C GLU A 75 0.73 -6.30 -21.83
N ALA A 76 0.83 -7.62 -21.65
CA ALA A 76 0.50 -8.26 -20.38
C ALA A 76 1.34 -7.72 -19.20
N ARG A 77 2.64 -7.50 -19.42
CA ARG A 77 3.53 -6.95 -18.40
C ARG A 77 3.31 -5.45 -18.20
N ALA A 78 3.11 -4.71 -19.28
CA ALA A 78 2.79 -3.29 -19.24
C ALA A 78 1.49 -3.03 -18.44
N SER A 79 0.43 -3.75 -18.77
CA SER A 79 -0.85 -3.68 -18.03
C SER A 79 -0.67 -4.00 -16.54
N ARG A 80 0.08 -5.03 -16.19
CA ARG A 80 0.38 -5.33 -14.78
C ARG A 80 1.16 -4.20 -14.10
N MET A 81 2.10 -3.57 -14.80
CA MET A 81 2.87 -2.43 -14.26
C MET A 81 2.01 -1.18 -14.07
N THR A 82 1.07 -0.92 -14.97
CA THR A 82 0.31 0.32 -15.02
C THR A 82 -1.04 0.26 -14.31
N GLN A 83 -1.71 -0.90 -14.29
CA GLN A 83 -3.07 -1.04 -13.78
C GLN A 83 -3.14 -1.56 -12.34
N SER A 84 -2.09 -2.22 -11.85
CA SER A 84 -2.10 -2.81 -10.51
C SER A 84 -1.46 -1.88 -9.49
N SER A 85 -2.10 -1.78 -8.34
CA SER A 85 -1.52 -1.19 -7.13
C SER A 85 -0.89 -2.27 -6.27
N ARG A 86 0.14 -1.91 -5.53
CA ARG A 86 0.87 -2.84 -4.66
C ARG A 86 1.17 -2.24 -3.31
N ASN A 87 0.99 -3.04 -2.28
CA ASN A 87 1.57 -2.81 -0.97
C ASN A 87 2.50 -3.98 -0.66
N MET A 88 3.74 -3.68 -0.39
CA MET A 88 4.76 -4.66 -0.11
C MET A 88 5.40 -4.38 1.24
N VAL A 89 5.44 -5.38 2.10
CA VAL A 89 6.24 -5.36 3.32
C VAL A 89 7.51 -6.15 3.11
N ILE A 90 8.63 -5.51 3.38
CA ILE A 90 9.96 -6.11 3.42
C ILE A 90 10.35 -6.21 4.89
N PHE A 91 10.34 -7.43 5.41
CA PHE A 91 10.69 -7.69 6.80
C PHE A 91 12.08 -7.13 7.14
N PRO A 92 12.29 -6.49 8.29
CA PRO A 92 11.30 -6.35 9.37
C PRO A 92 10.44 -5.08 9.29
N ASN A 93 10.89 -3.98 8.68
CA ASN A 93 10.35 -2.65 8.92
C ASN A 93 10.32 -1.72 7.69
N LEU A 94 10.45 -2.26 6.49
CA LEU A 94 10.35 -1.49 5.25
C LEU A 94 9.03 -1.77 4.54
N VAL A 95 8.33 -0.73 4.14
CA VAL A 95 7.10 -0.83 3.35
C VAL A 95 7.25 -0.04 2.06
N ILE A 96 6.84 -0.64 0.95
CA ILE A 96 6.76 0.01 -0.35
C ILE A 96 5.29 0.05 -0.76
N ASN A 97 4.74 1.25 -0.86
CA ASN A 97 3.40 1.48 -1.36
C ASN A 97 3.49 1.96 -2.81
N ASP A 98 2.93 1.22 -3.73
CA ASP A 98 2.77 1.58 -5.13
C ASP A 98 1.27 1.69 -5.42
N ILE A 99 0.64 2.71 -4.85
CA ILE A 99 -0.79 3.03 -5.00
C ILE A 99 -0.90 4.28 -5.86
N MET A 100 -1.14 5.43 -5.31
CA MET A 100 -1.27 6.68 -6.07
C MET A 100 0.09 7.30 -6.42
N ALA A 101 1.10 6.99 -5.60
CA ALA A 101 2.50 7.32 -5.83
C ALA A 101 3.37 6.18 -5.28
N VAL A 102 4.59 6.06 -5.77
CA VAL A 102 5.54 5.10 -5.19
C VAL A 102 6.17 5.72 -3.96
N THR A 103 5.84 5.17 -2.81
CA THR A 103 6.32 5.62 -1.51
C THR A 103 7.09 4.50 -0.83
N VAL A 104 8.24 4.81 -0.28
CA VAL A 104 9.02 3.92 0.57
C VAL A 104 8.92 4.45 1.99
N ARG A 105 8.59 3.58 2.94
CA ARG A 105 8.47 3.92 4.35
C ARG A 105 9.31 2.99 5.20
N THR A 106 9.98 3.55 6.21
CA THR A 106 10.62 2.76 7.27
C THR A 106 9.94 3.05 8.59
N PHE A 107 9.83 2.03 9.41
CA PHE A 107 9.24 2.05 10.74
C PHE A 107 10.32 1.71 11.74
N GLU A 108 10.74 2.69 12.52
CA GLU A 108 11.80 2.58 13.51
C GLU A 108 11.19 2.64 14.92
N PRO A 109 11.20 1.54 15.69
CA PRO A 109 10.72 1.56 17.05
C PRO A 109 11.68 2.40 17.92
N VAL A 110 11.12 3.36 18.63
CA VAL A 110 11.86 4.24 19.58
C VAL A 110 11.64 3.75 21.00
N SER A 111 10.40 3.37 21.33
CA SER A 111 10.00 2.83 22.63
C SER A 111 8.82 1.86 22.44
N PRO A 112 8.33 1.19 23.49
CA PRO A 112 7.14 0.36 23.39
C PRO A 112 5.87 1.09 22.92
N SER A 113 5.80 2.41 23.08
CA SER A 113 4.65 3.23 22.72
C SER A 113 4.98 4.29 21.65
N GLU A 114 6.19 4.27 21.10
CA GLU A 114 6.62 5.29 20.12
C GLU A 114 7.41 4.65 18.99
N MET A 115 7.06 5.02 17.77
CA MET A 115 7.86 4.71 16.58
C MET A 115 8.05 5.95 15.70
N ARG A 116 9.16 5.97 14.98
CA ARG A 116 9.43 6.97 13.95
C ARG A 116 9.14 6.38 12.59
N VAL A 117 8.29 7.06 11.82
CA VAL A 117 8.01 6.70 10.43
C VAL A 117 8.68 7.71 9.52
N THR A 118 9.57 7.23 8.66
CA THR A 118 10.17 8.06 7.61
C THR A 118 9.64 7.63 6.26
N ALA A 119 9.16 8.58 5.47
CA ALA A 119 8.57 8.32 4.15
C ALA A 119 9.31 9.08 3.06
N TRP A 120 9.63 8.40 1.97
CA TRP A 120 10.19 8.97 0.74
C TRP A 120 9.25 8.71 -0.41
N GLN A 121 9.01 9.73 -1.21
CA GLN A 121 8.31 9.58 -2.47
C GLN A 121 9.33 9.44 -3.61
N LEU A 122 9.18 8.39 -4.40
CA LEU A 122 10.01 8.15 -5.57
C LEU A 122 9.41 8.83 -6.82
N ALA A 123 10.29 9.29 -7.69
CA ALA A 123 9.94 9.91 -8.97
C ALA A 123 10.84 9.41 -10.10
N PRO A 124 10.32 9.32 -11.34
CA PRO A 124 11.18 9.15 -12.51
C PRO A 124 12.14 10.31 -12.67
N VAL A 125 13.40 10.02 -13.02
CA VAL A 125 14.44 11.06 -13.22
C VAL A 125 14.06 12.03 -14.33
N ASN A 126 13.45 11.54 -15.41
CA ASN A 126 13.07 12.31 -16.59
C ASN A 126 11.57 12.65 -16.61
N GLU A 127 10.98 12.87 -15.46
CA GLU A 127 9.57 13.25 -15.34
C GLU A 127 9.36 14.69 -15.84
N SER A 128 8.33 14.91 -16.67
CA SER A 128 7.99 16.26 -17.11
C SER A 128 7.43 17.10 -15.94
N PRO A 129 7.61 18.45 -15.98
CA PRO A 129 7.17 19.31 -14.88
C PRO A 129 5.68 19.19 -14.52
N ASP A 130 4.83 19.02 -15.51
CA ASP A 130 3.38 18.85 -15.33
C ASP A 130 3.00 17.50 -14.72
N LEU A 131 3.63 16.40 -15.14
CA LEU A 131 3.44 15.10 -14.50
C LEU A 131 4.00 15.08 -13.07
N ARG A 132 5.10 15.81 -12.85
CA ARG A 132 5.63 15.99 -11.50
C ARG A 132 4.66 16.74 -10.60
N ALA A 133 4.06 17.83 -11.10
CA ALA A 133 3.07 18.59 -10.35
C ALA A 133 1.85 17.72 -10.00
N ALA A 134 1.30 16.99 -10.97
CA ALA A 134 0.18 16.08 -10.75
C ALA A 134 0.52 14.97 -9.74
N ARG A 135 1.73 14.40 -9.81
CA ARG A 135 2.18 13.38 -8.86
C ARG A 135 2.35 13.92 -7.45
N LEU A 136 2.92 15.11 -7.30
CA LEU A 136 3.09 15.75 -5.99
C LEU A 136 1.74 16.12 -5.37
N ASP A 137 0.84 16.71 -6.14
CA ASP A 137 -0.52 17.03 -5.69
C ASP A 137 -1.26 15.77 -5.23
N ASN A 138 -1.20 14.72 -6.03
CA ASN A 138 -1.81 13.44 -5.71
C ASN A 138 -1.21 12.78 -4.44
N PHE A 139 0.12 12.86 -4.28
CA PHE A 139 0.77 12.38 -3.08
C PHE A 139 0.35 13.18 -1.85
N LEU A 140 0.41 14.51 -1.90
CA LEU A 140 0.06 15.37 -0.77
C LEU A 140 -1.41 15.21 -0.38
N THR A 141 -2.30 15.06 -1.35
CA THR A 141 -3.74 14.87 -1.11
C THR A 141 -4.05 13.54 -0.46
N PHE A 142 -3.31 12.48 -0.76
CA PHE A 142 -3.62 11.13 -0.24
C PHE A 142 -2.67 10.68 0.87
N LEU A 143 -1.36 10.74 0.65
CA LEU A 143 -0.33 10.20 1.54
C LEU A 143 0.48 11.27 2.28
N GLY A 144 0.23 12.55 2.03
CA GLY A 144 0.89 13.63 2.76
C GLY A 144 0.47 13.67 4.24
N PRO A 145 1.19 14.41 5.09
CA PRO A 145 0.90 14.52 6.54
C PRO A 145 -0.52 14.99 6.85
N GLY A 146 -1.06 15.90 6.05
CA GLY A 146 -2.45 16.35 6.10
C GLY A 146 -3.31 15.75 4.98
N GLY A 147 -2.90 14.66 4.39
CA GLY A 147 -3.62 13.97 3.33
C GLY A 147 -4.80 13.15 3.85
N PHE A 148 -5.49 12.52 2.93
CA PHE A 148 -6.70 11.76 3.25
C PHE A 148 -6.43 10.46 4.02
N ALA A 149 -5.33 9.76 3.71
CA ALA A 149 -5.06 8.43 4.29
C ALA A 149 -4.08 8.45 5.47
N THR A 150 -3.12 9.37 5.49
CA THR A 150 -2.07 9.33 6.51
C THR A 150 -2.57 9.64 7.92
N PRO A 151 -3.44 10.63 8.16
CA PRO A 151 -4.02 10.87 9.50
C PRO A 151 -4.83 9.67 10.00
N ASP A 152 -5.62 9.03 9.13
CA ASP A 152 -6.40 7.84 9.48
C ASP A 152 -5.49 6.65 9.83
N ASP A 153 -4.38 6.48 9.10
CA ASP A 153 -3.38 5.46 9.41
C ASP A 153 -2.73 5.71 10.79
N VAL A 154 -2.43 6.96 11.14
CA VAL A 154 -1.85 7.33 12.45
C VAL A 154 -2.83 7.01 13.57
N GLU A 155 -4.07 7.47 13.47
CA GLU A 155 -5.13 7.19 14.44
C GLU A 155 -5.34 5.67 14.62
N ALA A 156 -5.35 4.91 13.53
CA ALA A 156 -5.50 3.46 13.58
C ALA A 156 -4.32 2.79 14.30
N LEU A 157 -3.09 3.26 14.10
CA LEU A 157 -1.90 2.72 14.78
C LEU A 157 -1.91 3.03 16.28
N GLU A 158 -2.31 4.25 16.67
CA GLU A 158 -2.46 4.66 18.07
C GLU A 158 -3.53 3.83 18.77
N SER A 159 -4.71 3.68 18.15
CA SER A 159 -5.80 2.83 18.65
C SER A 159 -5.39 1.35 18.77
N CYS A 160 -4.60 0.83 17.83
CA CYS A 160 -4.06 -0.53 17.95
C CYS A 160 -3.12 -0.66 19.15
N GLN A 161 -2.27 0.33 19.41
CA GLN A 161 -1.36 0.32 20.56
C GLN A 161 -2.12 0.34 21.88
N GLU A 162 -3.17 1.14 21.99
CA GLU A 162 -4.06 1.15 23.15
C GLU A 162 -4.74 -0.22 23.32
N GLY A 163 -5.25 -0.81 22.23
CA GLY A 163 -5.87 -2.14 22.25
C GLY A 163 -4.90 -3.24 22.70
N PHE A 164 -3.62 -3.18 22.31
CA PHE A 164 -2.61 -4.13 22.74
C PHE A 164 -2.22 -4.00 24.22
N ALA A 165 -2.50 -2.86 24.85
CA ALA A 165 -2.33 -2.68 26.28
C ALA A 165 -3.44 -3.36 27.12
N ALA A 166 -4.55 -3.75 26.52
CA ALA A 166 -5.65 -4.48 27.18
C ALA A 166 -5.25 -5.93 27.41
N THR A 167 -4.85 -6.24 28.64
CA THR A 167 -4.33 -7.58 29.02
C THR A 167 -5.40 -8.66 29.13
N GLU A 168 -6.68 -8.29 29.13
CA GLU A 168 -7.83 -9.20 29.14
C GLU A 168 -7.98 -9.97 27.81
N VAL A 169 -7.40 -9.46 26.74
CA VAL A 169 -7.40 -10.08 25.41
C VAL A 169 -5.98 -10.51 25.06
N GLU A 170 -5.65 -11.78 25.27
CA GLU A 170 -4.29 -12.30 25.05
C GLU A 170 -3.90 -12.44 23.58
N TRP A 171 -4.88 -12.56 22.66
CA TRP A 171 -4.62 -12.93 21.28
C TRP A 171 -5.32 -12.00 20.29
N SER A 172 -4.58 -11.60 19.27
CA SER A 172 -5.17 -10.96 18.09
C SER A 172 -5.53 -11.99 17.03
N ASP A 173 -6.73 -11.94 16.48
CA ASP A 173 -7.15 -12.80 15.38
C ASP A 173 -6.60 -12.26 14.05
N ILE A 174 -5.74 -13.04 13.43
CA ILE A 174 -5.20 -12.81 12.08
C ILE A 174 -5.51 -13.96 11.14
N SER A 175 -6.65 -14.62 11.34
CA SER A 175 -7.07 -15.81 10.57
C SER A 175 -7.80 -15.49 9.28
N ARG A 176 -8.14 -14.23 9.02
CA ARG A 176 -8.89 -13.84 7.81
C ARG A 176 -8.21 -14.36 6.55
N GLY A 177 -8.98 -15.04 5.72
CA GLY A 177 -8.52 -15.63 4.47
C GLY A 177 -7.91 -17.03 4.57
N MET A 178 -7.78 -17.61 5.77
CA MET A 178 -7.22 -18.96 5.92
C MET A 178 -8.12 -20.08 5.36
N SER A 179 -9.41 -19.79 5.19
CA SER A 179 -10.38 -20.74 4.60
C SER A 179 -10.40 -20.69 3.08
N TYR A 180 -9.70 -19.77 2.43
CA TYR A 180 -9.67 -19.65 0.97
C TYR A 180 -8.47 -20.38 0.40
N GLU A 181 -8.71 -21.11 -0.71
CA GLU A 181 -7.64 -21.77 -1.47
C GLU A 181 -6.65 -20.75 -2.05
N GLU A 182 -7.19 -19.69 -2.65
CA GLU A 182 -6.39 -18.58 -3.20
C GLU A 182 -6.48 -17.35 -2.30
N PRO A 183 -5.35 -16.85 -1.78
CA PRO A 183 -5.32 -15.66 -0.92
C PRO A 183 -5.78 -14.40 -1.66
N ARG A 184 -6.73 -13.69 -1.09
CA ARG A 184 -7.28 -12.43 -1.60
C ARG A 184 -6.42 -11.23 -1.15
N PRO A 185 -6.58 -10.05 -1.76
CA PRO A 185 -5.75 -8.88 -1.45
C PRO A 185 -5.81 -8.43 0.00
N LEU A 186 -6.97 -8.54 0.64
CA LEU A 186 -7.20 -8.10 2.01
C LEU A 186 -7.16 -9.23 3.05
N ASP A 187 -6.78 -10.42 2.65
CA ASP A 187 -6.51 -11.51 3.58
C ASP A 187 -5.23 -11.21 4.35
N GLU A 188 -5.14 -11.69 5.57
CA GLU A 188 -4.02 -11.38 6.48
C GLU A 188 -2.77 -12.25 6.25
N LEU A 189 -2.60 -12.77 5.05
CA LEU A 189 -1.46 -13.62 4.69
C LEU A 189 -0.11 -12.94 4.91
N GLN A 190 0.01 -11.65 4.53
CA GLN A 190 1.25 -10.89 4.69
C GLN A 190 1.57 -10.67 6.18
N MET A 191 0.57 -10.40 7.01
CA MET A 191 0.71 -10.27 8.47
C MET A 191 1.17 -11.59 9.08
N ARG A 192 0.51 -12.70 8.72
CA ARG A 192 0.91 -14.04 9.18
C ARG A 192 2.33 -14.40 8.74
N SER A 193 2.74 -14.02 7.53
CA SER A 193 4.10 -14.25 7.02
C SER A 193 5.12 -13.48 7.87
N TRP A 194 4.84 -12.22 8.17
CA TRP A 194 5.70 -11.37 8.99
C TRP A 194 5.87 -11.94 10.41
N TRP A 195 4.75 -12.27 11.09
CA TRP A 195 4.76 -12.80 12.46
C TRP A 195 5.40 -14.17 12.58
N ARG A 196 5.25 -15.05 11.58
CA ARG A 196 5.95 -16.34 11.54
C ARG A 196 7.46 -16.13 11.52
N ARG A 197 7.94 -15.24 10.67
CA ARG A 197 9.36 -14.93 10.58
C ARG A 197 9.89 -14.31 11.87
N TRP A 198 9.15 -13.38 12.45
CA TRP A 198 9.50 -12.79 13.74
C TRP A 198 9.63 -13.87 14.82
N ARG A 199 8.64 -14.76 14.92
CA ARG A 199 8.65 -15.87 15.88
C ARG A 199 9.84 -16.80 15.69
N GLU A 200 10.19 -17.18 14.46
CA GLU A 200 11.36 -17.98 14.15
C GLU A 200 12.63 -17.35 14.70
N LEU A 201 12.87 -16.06 14.37
CA LEU A 201 14.05 -15.34 14.82
C LEU A 201 14.11 -15.15 16.35
N MET A 202 12.97 -15.01 17.00
CA MET A 202 12.91 -14.88 18.45
C MET A 202 13.09 -16.22 19.17
N ALA A 203 12.54 -17.31 18.63
CA ALA A 203 12.71 -18.64 19.17
C ALA A 203 14.18 -19.10 19.16
N ASP A 204 14.94 -18.78 18.11
CA ASP A 204 16.36 -19.10 18.02
C ASP A 204 17.22 -18.32 19.02
N ARG A 205 16.72 -17.22 19.56
CA ARG A 205 17.41 -16.36 20.55
C ARG A 205 17.04 -16.65 22.01
N VAL A 206 15.98 -17.39 22.24
CA VAL A 206 15.62 -17.83 23.60
C VAL A 206 16.40 -19.08 23.91
N PRO A 207 17.37 -19.06 24.87
CA PRO A 207 18.02 -20.28 25.34
C PRO A 207 16.95 -21.27 25.76
N ALA A 208 17.08 -22.54 25.39
CA ALA A 208 16.20 -23.58 25.85
C ALA A 208 16.18 -23.54 27.40
N ILE A 209 15.14 -22.92 27.97
CA ILE A 209 14.90 -23.05 29.40
C ILE A 209 14.63 -24.51 29.60
N ALA A 210 15.58 -25.18 30.27
CA ALA A 210 15.44 -26.57 30.63
C ALA A 210 14.08 -26.75 31.32
N ARG A 211 13.21 -27.54 30.72
CA ARG A 211 11.92 -27.96 31.29
C ARG A 211 12.18 -29.07 32.29
#